data_8c628eaaee17f23c2b37c143391bd6cf
#
_entry.id   8c628eaaee17f23c2b37c143391bd6cf
#
_cell.length_a   1.000
_cell.length_b   1.000
_cell.length_c   1.000
_cell.angle_alpha   90.00
_cell.angle_beta   90.00
_cell.angle_gamma   90.00
#
_symmetry.space_group_name_H-M   'P 1'
#
loop_
_entity.id
_entity.type
_entity.pdbx_description
1 polymer ?
#
loop_
_entity_poly.entity_id
_entity_poly.type
_entity_poly.pdbx_seq_one_letter_code
_entity_poly.pdbx_strand_id
1 'polypeptide(L)'
;CQLLIGTHALFQQEVNYRKLGLIIIDEQHRFGVHQRLYLRNKAAFANLHPHQLIMTATPIPRSLAMSAYADLDTPDHKELHPGRFPITTVIISNQKRREVIDRIRAACIGGNQVYWVCTLIEESETLECQAAEATAQNLVKQLPDIKIGLIHGRMRSEEKNKIMADFKKGTIQLLVATTVIEVGVDVPNASLMIVENAERLGLAQLHQLRGRIGRGNNKSHCILLYQAPLSRNSKLRLSVLRDSSDGFYIAEKDLELRGPGQVLGTKQAGLMTFKVADLRRDAQLLDDVKVSSEIIFQNHLEHIDPLIQR
;
A
#
# COMPACT_ATOMS: atom_id res chain seq x y z
N CYS A 1 -24.57 11.15 -19.47
CA CYS A 1 -23.30 11.34 -18.76
C CYS A 1 -22.20 10.60 -19.50
N GLN A 2 -21.07 11.26 -19.76
CA GLN A 2 -19.90 10.67 -20.47
C GLN A 2 -18.83 10.20 -19.50
N LEU A 3 -18.74 10.76 -18.29
CA LEU A 3 -17.83 10.40 -17.23
C LEU A 3 -18.61 10.23 -15.94
N LEU A 4 -18.43 9.09 -15.28
CA LEU A 4 -19.05 8.79 -13.99
C LEU A 4 -17.94 8.48 -12.97
N ILE A 5 -17.92 9.22 -11.86
CA ILE A 5 -16.97 9.04 -10.79
C ILE A 5 -17.73 8.65 -9.51
N GLY A 6 -17.27 7.64 -8.82
CA GLY A 6 -17.93 7.19 -7.58
C GLY A 6 -17.14 6.11 -6.85
N THR A 7 -17.78 5.56 -5.85
CA THR A 7 -17.23 4.48 -5.00
C THR A 7 -17.77 3.13 -5.46
N HIS A 8 -17.72 2.12 -4.58
CA HIS A 8 -18.32 0.80 -4.80
C HIS A 8 -19.81 0.84 -5.21
N ALA A 9 -20.52 1.94 -4.96
CA ALA A 9 -21.89 2.12 -5.40
C ALA A 9 -22.06 1.97 -6.94
N LEU A 10 -21.02 2.25 -7.72
CA LEU A 10 -21.03 2.07 -9.18
C LEU A 10 -21.12 0.60 -9.61
N PHE A 11 -20.83 -0.35 -8.72
CA PHE A 11 -20.93 -1.79 -9.02
C PHE A 11 -22.32 -2.37 -8.72
N GLN A 12 -23.23 -1.60 -8.10
CA GLN A 12 -24.56 -2.08 -7.73
C GLN A 12 -25.39 -2.44 -8.96
N GLN A 13 -26.32 -3.37 -8.78
CA GLN A 13 -27.10 -3.93 -9.92
C GLN A 13 -27.96 -2.89 -10.62
N GLU A 14 -28.38 -1.87 -9.89
CA GLU A 14 -29.27 -0.80 -10.37
C GLU A 14 -28.55 0.19 -11.31
N VAL A 15 -27.22 0.26 -11.27
CA VAL A 15 -26.44 1.14 -12.15
C VAL A 15 -26.26 0.48 -13.50
N ASN A 16 -26.90 1.01 -14.54
CA ASN A 16 -26.80 0.49 -15.89
C ASN A 16 -25.94 1.38 -16.79
N TYR A 17 -25.06 0.74 -17.56
CA TYR A 17 -24.17 1.40 -18.51
C TYR A 17 -24.67 1.13 -19.94
N ARG A 18 -24.90 2.20 -20.71
CA ARG A 18 -25.37 2.03 -22.07
C ARG A 18 -24.26 1.54 -23.01
N LYS A 19 -23.07 2.10 -22.91
CA LYS A 19 -21.87 1.75 -23.68
C LYS A 19 -20.64 2.22 -22.92
N LEU A 20 -20.06 1.37 -22.11
CA LEU A 20 -18.89 1.68 -21.31
C LEU A 20 -17.62 1.29 -22.09
N GLY A 21 -16.75 2.26 -22.37
CA GLY A 21 -15.52 2.06 -23.12
C GLY A 21 -14.29 1.88 -22.24
N LEU A 22 -14.26 2.53 -21.07
CA LEU A 22 -13.11 2.51 -20.16
C LEU A 22 -13.56 2.45 -18.70
N ILE A 23 -12.92 1.60 -17.94
CA ILE A 23 -13.06 1.47 -16.48
C ILE A 23 -11.71 1.81 -15.86
N ILE A 24 -11.70 2.76 -14.93
CA ILE A 24 -10.50 3.10 -14.15
C ILE A 24 -10.77 2.72 -12.69
N ILE A 25 -9.95 1.84 -12.12
CA ILE A 25 -10.04 1.39 -10.74
C ILE A 25 -8.78 1.84 -10.01
N ASP A 26 -8.94 2.70 -9.03
CA ASP A 26 -7.86 3.10 -8.13
C ASP A 26 -7.90 2.27 -6.85
N GLU A 27 -6.74 2.06 -6.23
CA GLU A 27 -6.56 1.25 -5.02
C GLU A 27 -7.15 -0.17 -5.16
N GLN A 28 -6.66 -0.91 -6.14
CA GLN A 28 -7.13 -2.25 -6.51
C GLN A 28 -7.37 -3.19 -5.32
N HIS A 29 -6.55 -3.10 -4.28
CA HIS A 29 -6.63 -3.98 -3.11
C HIS A 29 -7.97 -3.86 -2.34
N ARG A 30 -8.73 -2.78 -2.56
CA ARG A 30 -10.06 -2.56 -1.98
C ARG A 30 -11.19 -3.28 -2.74
N PHE A 31 -10.88 -3.86 -3.90
CA PHE A 31 -11.85 -4.54 -4.76
C PHE A 31 -11.56 -6.03 -4.87
N GLY A 32 -12.55 -6.86 -4.55
CA GLY A 32 -12.46 -8.30 -4.77
C GLY A 32 -12.40 -8.66 -6.26
N VAL A 33 -11.79 -9.81 -6.59
CA VAL A 33 -11.70 -10.32 -7.96
C VAL A 33 -13.07 -10.43 -8.62
N HIS A 34 -14.07 -10.93 -7.89
CA HIS A 34 -15.45 -11.06 -8.36
C HIS A 34 -16.09 -9.73 -8.74
N GLN A 35 -15.80 -8.66 -8.00
CA GLN A 35 -16.34 -7.34 -8.28
C GLN A 35 -15.79 -6.75 -9.59
N ARG A 36 -14.53 -6.99 -9.88
CA ARG A 36 -13.89 -6.53 -11.13
C ARG A 36 -14.41 -7.28 -12.34
N LEU A 37 -14.50 -8.61 -12.24
CA LEU A 37 -15.10 -9.44 -13.29
C LEU A 37 -16.56 -9.10 -13.53
N TYR A 38 -17.31 -8.85 -12.45
CA TYR A 38 -18.70 -8.44 -12.56
C TYR A 38 -18.86 -7.14 -13.33
N LEU A 39 -18.06 -6.11 -13.07
CA LEU A 39 -18.12 -4.84 -13.78
C LEU A 39 -17.75 -5.00 -15.26
N ARG A 40 -16.72 -5.79 -15.57
CA ARG A 40 -16.31 -6.09 -16.95
C ARG A 40 -17.45 -6.73 -17.73
N ASN A 41 -18.09 -7.73 -17.15
CA ASN A 41 -19.19 -8.47 -17.82
C ASN A 41 -20.47 -7.64 -17.92
N LYS A 42 -20.81 -6.88 -16.87
CA LYS A 42 -21.97 -5.99 -16.84
C LYS A 42 -21.88 -4.89 -17.89
N ALA A 43 -20.69 -4.45 -18.21
CA ALA A 43 -20.41 -3.38 -19.15
C ALA A 43 -20.20 -3.88 -20.59
N ALA A 44 -20.24 -5.20 -20.82
CA ALA A 44 -20.08 -5.78 -22.14
C ALA A 44 -21.25 -5.38 -23.06
N PHE A 45 -20.92 -4.91 -24.25
CA PHE A 45 -21.89 -4.55 -25.29
C PHE A 45 -21.46 -5.15 -26.61
N ALA A 46 -22.34 -5.89 -27.28
CA ALA A 46 -22.07 -6.48 -28.60
C ALA A 46 -20.76 -7.28 -28.68
N ASN A 47 -20.48 -8.12 -27.69
CA ASN A 47 -19.22 -8.89 -27.52
C ASN A 47 -17.95 -8.03 -27.34
N LEU A 48 -18.08 -6.72 -27.11
CA LEU A 48 -16.96 -5.86 -26.76
C LEU A 48 -16.91 -5.67 -25.24
N HIS A 49 -15.71 -5.79 -24.67
CA HIS A 49 -15.46 -5.50 -23.27
C HIS A 49 -14.81 -4.12 -23.12
N PRO A 50 -15.13 -3.37 -22.06
CA PRO A 50 -14.46 -2.10 -21.80
C PRO A 50 -12.98 -2.32 -21.49
N HIS A 51 -12.14 -1.40 -21.90
CA HIS A 51 -10.76 -1.33 -21.44
C HIS A 51 -10.72 -1.13 -19.92
N GLN A 52 -9.75 -1.75 -19.25
CA GLN A 52 -9.57 -1.61 -17.81
C GLN A 52 -8.20 -1.05 -17.50
N LEU A 53 -8.16 0.06 -16.75
CA LEU A 53 -6.95 0.60 -16.14
C LEU A 53 -7.04 0.36 -14.63
N ILE A 54 -6.12 -0.44 -14.13
CA ILE A 54 -6.06 -0.79 -12.71
C ILE A 54 -4.84 -0.10 -12.10
N MET A 55 -5.07 0.70 -11.07
CA MET A 55 -4.03 1.42 -10.35
C MET A 55 -3.94 0.89 -8.92
N THR A 56 -2.72 0.81 -8.41
CA THR A 56 -2.46 0.40 -7.03
C THR A 56 -1.22 1.08 -6.48
N ALA A 57 -1.28 1.47 -5.21
CA ALA A 57 -0.12 1.99 -4.49
C ALA A 57 0.85 0.89 -4.05
N THR A 58 0.39 -0.37 -4.03
CA THR A 58 1.22 -1.54 -3.73
C THR A 58 1.45 -2.32 -5.01
N PRO A 59 2.67 -2.35 -5.55
CA PRO A 59 2.97 -3.17 -6.71
C PRO A 59 2.60 -4.63 -6.45
N ILE A 60 1.98 -5.24 -7.44
CA ILE A 60 1.79 -6.69 -7.43
C ILE A 60 3.13 -7.29 -7.86
N PRO A 61 3.68 -8.28 -7.13
CA PRO A 61 4.88 -8.98 -7.60
C PRO A 61 4.71 -9.44 -9.05
N ARG A 62 5.74 -9.25 -9.89
CA ARG A 62 5.66 -9.60 -11.31
C ARG A 62 5.26 -11.06 -11.52
N SER A 63 5.87 -11.95 -10.74
CA SER A 63 5.55 -13.38 -10.77
C SER A 63 4.07 -13.66 -10.50
N LEU A 64 3.47 -12.91 -9.59
CA LEU A 64 2.05 -13.03 -9.27
C LEU A 64 1.16 -12.36 -10.33
N ALA A 65 1.58 -11.22 -10.86
CA ALA A 65 0.86 -10.53 -11.93
C ALA A 65 0.77 -11.40 -13.20
N MET A 66 1.86 -12.02 -13.60
CA MET A 66 1.92 -12.89 -14.77
C MET A 66 1.10 -14.18 -14.61
N SER A 67 1.02 -14.73 -13.39
CA SER A 67 0.26 -15.98 -13.15
C SER A 67 -1.24 -15.75 -12.91
N ALA A 68 -1.59 -14.65 -12.24
CA ALA A 68 -2.98 -14.38 -11.85
C ALA A 68 -3.72 -13.46 -12.83
N TYR A 69 -2.98 -12.71 -13.65
CA TYR A 69 -3.47 -11.66 -14.54
C TYR A 69 -2.73 -11.69 -15.88
N ALA A 70 -2.58 -12.88 -16.47
CA ALA A 70 -1.78 -13.11 -17.68
C ALA A 70 -2.14 -12.21 -18.88
N ASP A 71 -3.36 -11.65 -18.87
CA ASP A 71 -3.91 -10.75 -19.89
C ASP A 71 -3.74 -9.25 -19.56
N LEU A 72 -3.00 -8.90 -18.48
CA LEU A 72 -2.74 -7.52 -18.12
C LEU A 72 -1.34 -7.07 -18.55
N ASP A 73 -1.29 -6.03 -19.35
CA ASP A 73 -0.07 -5.27 -19.57
C ASP A 73 0.27 -4.47 -18.31
N THR A 74 1.45 -4.69 -17.76
CA THR A 74 1.93 -3.98 -16.57
C THR A 74 3.02 -2.98 -16.97
N PRO A 75 2.67 -1.69 -17.22
CA PRO A 75 3.68 -0.68 -17.49
C PRO A 75 4.49 -0.39 -16.22
N ASP A 76 5.80 -0.52 -16.34
CA ASP A 76 6.75 -0.19 -15.26
C ASP A 76 7.01 1.30 -15.22
N HIS A 77 6.40 2.02 -14.32
CA HIS A 77 6.80 3.39 -13.98
C HIS A 77 7.92 3.36 -12.93
N LYS A 78 9.17 3.26 -13.40
CA LYS A 78 10.37 3.28 -12.55
C LYS A 78 10.86 4.68 -12.21
N GLU A 79 10.38 5.67 -12.93
CA GLU A 79 10.84 7.04 -12.75
C GLU A 79 10.15 7.70 -11.55
N LEU A 80 10.97 8.23 -10.66
CA LEU A 80 10.48 9.14 -9.62
C LEU A 80 9.99 10.42 -10.30
N HIS A 81 8.87 10.95 -9.85
CA HIS A 81 8.43 12.27 -10.32
C HIS A 81 9.55 13.29 -10.19
N PRO A 82 9.75 14.17 -11.20
CA PRO A 82 10.74 15.21 -11.13
C PRO A 82 10.64 16.01 -9.83
N GLY A 83 11.78 16.21 -9.15
CA GLY A 83 11.83 16.94 -7.87
C GLY A 83 11.62 16.08 -6.60
N ARG A 84 11.36 14.77 -6.71
CA ARG A 84 11.25 13.89 -5.56
C ARG A 84 12.61 13.37 -5.10
N PHE A 85 12.94 13.57 -3.82
CA PHE A 85 14.12 12.99 -3.21
C PHE A 85 13.83 11.59 -2.65
N PRO A 86 14.80 10.65 -2.71
CA PRO A 86 14.65 9.36 -2.05
C PRO A 86 14.45 9.53 -0.55
N ILE A 87 13.55 8.74 0.03
CA ILE A 87 13.26 8.76 1.46
C ILE A 87 14.28 7.89 2.19
N THR A 88 15.04 8.50 3.10
CA THR A 88 15.98 7.76 3.95
C THR A 88 15.21 7.02 5.05
N THR A 89 15.29 5.69 5.07
CA THR A 89 14.65 4.85 6.09
C THR A 89 15.67 4.41 7.15
N VAL A 90 15.32 4.57 8.43
CA VAL A 90 16.18 4.22 9.56
C VAL A 90 15.41 3.33 10.53
N ILE A 91 16.08 2.29 11.07
CA ILE A 91 15.51 1.36 12.04
C ILE A 91 16.12 1.68 13.40
N ILE A 92 15.30 2.01 14.40
CA ILE A 92 15.75 2.45 15.72
C ILE A 92 15.03 1.65 16.81
N SER A 93 15.77 1.18 17.82
CA SER A 93 15.16 0.55 18.98
C SER A 93 14.35 1.56 19.80
N ASN A 94 13.20 1.13 20.34
CA ASN A 94 12.35 1.94 21.20
C ASN A 94 13.08 2.45 22.46
N GLN A 95 14.20 1.82 22.86
CA GLN A 95 15.07 2.32 23.94
C GLN A 95 15.64 3.72 23.63
N LYS A 96 15.77 4.07 22.34
CA LYS A 96 16.24 5.38 21.88
C LYS A 96 15.09 6.35 21.53
N ARG A 97 13.87 6.05 22.01
CA ARG A 97 12.69 6.88 21.74
C ARG A 97 12.90 8.34 22.12
N ARG A 98 13.62 8.63 23.20
CA ARG A 98 13.89 9.99 23.64
C ARG A 98 14.71 10.77 22.62
N GLU A 99 15.76 10.18 22.06
CA GLU A 99 16.57 10.79 21.00
C GLU A 99 15.73 11.10 19.73
N VAL A 100 14.75 10.24 19.43
CA VAL A 100 13.82 10.46 18.31
C VAL A 100 12.91 11.65 18.58
N ILE A 101 12.38 11.79 19.80
CA ILE A 101 11.54 12.92 20.21
C ILE A 101 12.30 14.24 20.12
N ASP A 102 13.56 14.27 20.55
CA ASP A 102 14.42 15.46 20.46
C ASP A 102 14.63 15.87 18.98
N ARG A 103 14.84 14.92 18.09
CA ARG A 103 14.94 15.16 16.63
C ARG A 103 13.64 15.68 16.03
N ILE A 104 12.50 15.15 16.47
CA ILE A 104 11.16 15.64 16.04
C ILE A 104 11.00 17.10 16.44
N ARG A 105 11.35 17.44 17.69
CA ARG A 105 11.28 18.83 18.15
C ARG A 105 12.10 19.75 17.25
N ALA A 106 13.34 19.38 16.95
CA ALA A 106 14.20 20.15 16.07
C ALA A 106 13.61 20.30 14.65
N ALA A 107 13.04 19.21 14.09
CA ALA A 107 12.41 19.23 12.79
C ALA A 107 11.18 20.16 12.74
N CYS A 108 10.31 20.09 13.76
CA CYS A 108 9.11 20.94 13.86
C CYS A 108 9.48 22.42 14.02
N ILE A 109 10.48 22.73 14.84
CA ILE A 109 10.99 24.11 15.00
C ILE A 109 11.58 24.61 13.68
N GLY A 110 12.22 23.73 12.90
CA GLY A 110 12.73 24.01 11.56
C GLY A 110 11.67 24.14 10.47
N GLY A 111 10.37 24.13 10.82
CA GLY A 111 9.24 24.29 9.89
C GLY A 111 8.79 23.02 9.18
N ASN A 112 9.35 21.86 9.50
CA ASN A 112 8.91 20.58 8.95
C ASN A 112 7.70 20.05 9.72
N GLN A 113 6.87 19.27 9.02
CA GLN A 113 5.77 18.56 9.64
C GLN A 113 6.09 17.07 9.78
N VAL A 114 5.52 16.46 10.82
CA VAL A 114 5.87 15.10 11.24
C VAL A 114 4.61 14.26 11.37
N TYR A 115 4.66 13.04 10.84
CA TYR A 115 3.71 11.98 11.15
C TYR A 115 4.26 11.06 12.24
N TRP A 116 3.45 10.77 13.24
CA TRP A 116 3.70 9.72 14.22
C TRP A 116 2.60 8.66 14.11
N VAL A 117 2.94 7.51 13.56
CA VAL A 117 2.00 6.41 13.33
C VAL A 117 2.08 5.42 14.46
N CYS A 118 0.98 5.27 15.19
CA CYS A 118 0.81 4.24 16.20
C CYS A 118 0.24 2.99 15.55
N THR A 119 0.91 1.86 15.74
CA THR A 119 0.45 0.57 15.23
C THR A 119 -0.19 -0.25 16.34
N LEU A 120 -1.09 -1.14 15.98
CA LEU A 120 -1.80 -2.03 16.90
C LEU A 120 -0.87 -2.89 17.74
N ILE A 121 -1.22 -3.03 19.03
CA ILE A 121 -0.65 -4.04 19.93
C ILE A 121 -1.52 -5.30 19.91
N GLU A 122 -2.83 -5.18 19.68
CA GLU A 122 -3.82 -6.27 19.65
C GLU A 122 -4.85 -6.05 18.53
N GLU A 123 -5.60 -7.09 18.14
CA GLU A 123 -6.60 -7.09 17.06
C GLU A 123 -7.89 -6.28 17.38
N SER A 124 -7.82 -5.28 18.27
CA SER A 124 -8.95 -4.45 18.68
C SER A 124 -8.76 -3.00 18.30
N GLU A 125 -9.61 -2.48 17.42
CA GLU A 125 -9.67 -1.07 17.04
C GLU A 125 -9.79 -0.12 18.25
N THR A 126 -10.39 -0.60 19.33
CA THR A 126 -10.55 0.17 20.59
C THR A 126 -9.19 0.40 21.26
N LEU A 127 -8.37 -0.63 21.35
CA LEU A 127 -7.05 -0.56 21.97
C LEU A 127 -6.07 0.28 21.12
N GLU A 128 -6.23 0.23 19.80
CA GLU A 128 -5.49 1.09 18.87
C GLU A 128 -5.72 2.57 19.15
N CYS A 129 -6.99 2.94 19.27
CA CYS A 129 -7.37 4.31 19.54
C CYS A 129 -6.82 4.78 20.91
N GLN A 130 -6.95 3.94 21.95
CA GLN A 130 -6.43 4.26 23.30
C GLN A 130 -4.90 4.40 23.30
N ALA A 131 -4.19 3.54 22.57
CA ALA A 131 -2.74 3.64 22.45
C ALA A 131 -2.30 4.93 21.73
N ALA A 132 -3.03 5.32 20.68
CA ALA A 132 -2.75 6.57 19.97
C ALA A 132 -3.05 7.80 20.84
N GLU A 133 -4.15 7.78 21.60
CA GLU A 133 -4.51 8.83 22.56
C GLU A 133 -3.45 8.97 23.66
N ALA A 134 -3.03 7.85 24.28
CA ALA A 134 -1.99 7.84 25.31
C ALA A 134 -0.63 8.33 24.75
N THR A 135 -0.29 7.94 23.52
CA THR A 135 0.92 8.42 22.84
C THR A 135 0.84 9.92 22.58
N ALA A 136 -0.30 10.44 22.10
CA ALA A 136 -0.49 11.86 21.86
C ALA A 136 -0.37 12.67 23.15
N GLN A 137 -1.02 12.23 24.23
CA GLN A 137 -0.94 12.89 25.54
C GLN A 137 0.49 12.92 26.09
N ASN A 138 1.24 11.82 25.92
CA ASN A 138 2.63 11.75 26.32
C ASN A 138 3.52 12.70 25.51
N LEU A 139 3.32 12.77 24.19
CA LEU A 139 4.05 13.68 23.31
C LEU A 139 3.73 15.14 23.61
N VAL A 140 2.49 15.49 23.93
CA VAL A 140 2.12 16.87 24.37
C VAL A 140 2.89 17.28 25.61
N LYS A 141 3.06 16.38 26.58
CA LYS A 141 3.85 16.65 27.78
C LYS A 141 5.35 16.84 27.50
N GLN A 142 5.89 16.08 26.53
CA GLN A 142 7.30 16.13 26.18
C GLN A 142 7.65 17.25 25.19
N LEU A 143 6.68 17.69 24.41
CA LEU A 143 6.82 18.69 23.35
C LEU A 143 5.82 19.85 23.52
N PRO A 144 5.90 20.62 24.63
CA PRO A 144 4.92 21.65 24.95
C PRO A 144 4.87 22.80 23.92
N ASP A 145 5.97 22.98 23.18
CA ASP A 145 6.10 24.04 22.17
C ASP A 145 5.53 23.62 20.79
N ILE A 146 5.14 22.35 20.61
CA ILE A 146 4.71 21.80 19.34
C ILE A 146 3.20 21.56 19.36
N LYS A 147 2.50 22.05 18.35
CA LYS A 147 1.07 21.76 18.18
C LYS A 147 0.88 20.35 17.63
N ILE A 148 0.26 19.51 18.45
CA ILE A 148 0.02 18.09 18.16
C ILE A 148 -1.45 17.87 17.84
N GLY A 149 -1.73 17.21 16.72
CA GLY A 149 -3.05 16.70 16.36
C GLY A 149 -3.11 15.17 16.53
N LEU A 150 -4.32 14.65 16.73
CA LEU A 150 -4.57 13.21 16.83
C LEU A 150 -5.68 12.81 15.86
N ILE A 151 -5.45 11.73 15.10
CA ILE A 151 -6.47 11.11 14.24
C ILE A 151 -6.48 9.60 14.46
N HIS A 152 -7.66 9.03 14.67
CA HIS A 152 -7.86 7.58 14.77
C HIS A 152 -9.20 7.13 14.16
N GLY A 153 -9.40 5.82 13.99
CA GLY A 153 -10.54 5.23 13.29
C GLY A 153 -11.90 5.72 13.79
N ARG A 154 -12.08 5.79 15.11
CA ARG A 154 -13.36 6.10 15.79
C ARG A 154 -13.81 7.56 15.73
N MET A 155 -12.95 8.48 15.28
CA MET A 155 -13.32 9.88 15.15
C MET A 155 -14.32 10.09 14.01
N ARG A 156 -15.19 11.09 14.16
CA ARG A 156 -16.14 11.51 13.12
C ARG A 156 -15.38 12.07 11.91
N SER A 157 -15.91 11.84 10.72
CA SER A 157 -15.27 12.29 9.47
C SER A 157 -15.02 13.80 9.44
N GLU A 158 -15.95 14.61 10.00
CA GLU A 158 -15.80 16.07 10.08
C GLU A 158 -14.61 16.49 10.95
N GLU A 159 -14.42 15.83 12.09
CA GLU A 159 -13.30 16.10 13.00
C GLU A 159 -11.96 15.73 12.33
N LYS A 160 -11.91 14.55 11.70
CA LYS A 160 -10.74 14.10 10.92
C LYS A 160 -10.38 15.12 9.84
N ASN A 161 -11.37 15.58 9.07
CA ASN A 161 -11.18 16.54 8.00
C ASN A 161 -10.66 17.89 8.52
N LYS A 162 -11.17 18.35 9.65
CA LYS A 162 -10.70 19.60 10.29
C LYS A 162 -9.23 19.48 10.71
N ILE A 163 -8.87 18.41 11.42
CA ILE A 163 -7.49 18.18 11.89
C ILE A 163 -6.54 18.05 10.70
N MET A 164 -6.95 17.32 9.65
CA MET A 164 -6.15 17.21 8.43
C MET A 164 -5.98 18.53 7.70
N ALA A 165 -7.02 19.37 7.65
CA ALA A 165 -6.93 20.71 7.08
C ALA A 165 -5.96 21.60 7.89
N ASP A 166 -6.00 21.54 9.22
CA ASP A 166 -5.10 22.27 10.10
C ASP A 166 -3.66 21.75 9.98
N PHE A 167 -3.48 20.45 9.83
CA PHE A 167 -2.16 19.86 9.54
C PHE A 167 -1.65 20.30 8.18
N LYS A 168 -2.46 20.27 7.13
CA LYS A 168 -2.07 20.73 5.78
C LYS A 168 -1.69 22.21 5.75
N LYS A 169 -2.34 23.06 6.56
CA LYS A 169 -2.02 24.48 6.71
C LYS A 169 -0.75 24.73 7.53
N GLY A 170 -0.17 23.73 8.17
CA GLY A 170 0.98 23.87 9.05
C GLY A 170 0.64 24.37 10.46
N THR A 171 -0.63 24.55 10.79
CA THR A 171 -1.07 24.93 12.15
C THR A 171 -0.77 23.81 13.15
N ILE A 172 -0.92 22.56 12.74
CA ILE A 172 -0.48 21.37 13.45
C ILE A 172 0.87 20.94 12.86
N GLN A 173 1.87 20.74 13.70
CA GLN A 173 3.22 20.41 13.30
C GLN A 173 3.51 18.91 13.41
N LEU A 174 2.91 18.24 14.40
CA LEU A 174 3.02 16.80 14.62
C LEU A 174 1.63 16.17 14.59
N LEU A 175 1.41 15.21 13.70
CA LEU A 175 0.17 14.47 13.62
C LEU A 175 0.38 13.05 14.13
N VAL A 176 -0.22 12.74 15.27
CA VAL A 176 -0.32 11.36 15.79
C VAL A 176 -1.53 10.70 15.15
N ALA A 177 -1.33 9.50 14.62
CA ALA A 177 -2.43 8.79 14.01
C ALA A 177 -2.26 7.28 14.10
N THR A 178 -3.38 6.56 13.99
CA THR A 178 -3.38 5.13 13.72
C THR A 178 -3.11 4.87 12.24
N THR A 179 -3.08 3.63 11.80
CA THR A 179 -2.86 3.24 10.39
C THR A 179 -3.86 3.85 9.40
N VAL A 180 -4.94 4.47 9.88
CA VAL A 180 -5.97 5.16 9.07
C VAL A 180 -5.44 6.34 8.20
N ILE A 181 -4.17 6.76 8.38
CA ILE A 181 -3.52 7.78 7.50
C ILE A 181 -3.41 7.30 6.02
N GLU A 182 -3.82 6.10 5.73
CA GLU A 182 -3.86 5.59 4.34
C GLU A 182 -4.72 6.44 3.39
N VAL A 183 -5.55 7.36 3.91
CA VAL A 183 -6.47 8.18 3.12
C VAL A 183 -5.83 9.50 2.69
N GLY A 184 -5.32 9.53 1.51
CA GLY A 184 -5.34 10.48 0.41
C GLY A 184 -5.04 11.98 0.61
N VAL A 185 -4.53 12.48 1.74
CA VAL A 185 -4.20 13.91 1.86
C VAL A 185 -2.72 14.13 1.59
N ASP A 186 -2.44 14.96 0.59
CA ASP A 186 -1.08 15.39 0.27
C ASP A 186 -0.64 16.54 1.19
N VAL A 187 0.46 16.32 1.93
CA VAL A 187 1.07 17.32 2.82
C VAL A 187 2.56 17.47 2.44
N PRO A 188 2.88 18.40 1.53
CA PRO A 188 4.24 18.55 1.00
C PRO A 188 5.31 18.82 2.05
N ASN A 189 4.97 19.51 3.15
CA ASN A 189 5.89 19.84 4.23
C ASN A 189 6.11 18.68 5.22
N ALA A 190 5.37 17.56 5.10
CA ALA A 190 5.59 16.38 5.92
C ALA A 190 6.82 15.62 5.43
N SER A 191 7.96 15.87 6.05
CA SER A 191 9.25 15.31 5.69
C SER A 191 9.76 14.23 6.65
N LEU A 192 9.11 14.04 7.79
CA LEU A 192 9.48 13.05 8.78
C LEU A 192 8.29 12.17 9.15
N MET A 193 8.51 10.85 9.14
CA MET A 193 7.54 9.86 9.59
C MET A 193 8.16 8.95 10.63
N ILE A 194 7.47 8.77 11.73
CA ILE A 194 7.79 7.77 12.74
C ILE A 194 6.71 6.70 12.70
N VAL A 195 7.13 5.44 12.61
CA VAL A 195 6.23 4.28 12.72
C VAL A 195 6.60 3.53 13.98
N GLU A 196 5.71 3.54 14.95
CA GLU A 196 5.89 2.88 16.24
C GLU A 196 5.56 1.39 16.12
N ASN A 197 6.33 0.51 16.80
CA ASN A 197 6.20 -0.95 16.70
C ASN A 197 6.17 -1.46 15.25
N ALA A 198 7.06 -0.94 14.42
CA ALA A 198 7.08 -1.19 12.97
C ALA A 198 7.22 -2.70 12.63
N GLU A 199 7.78 -3.50 13.55
CA GLU A 199 7.90 -4.95 13.39
C GLU A 199 6.56 -5.69 13.30
N ARG A 200 5.46 -5.04 13.65
CA ARG A 200 4.10 -5.63 13.62
C ARG A 200 3.41 -5.43 12.28
N LEU A 201 3.85 -4.45 11.50
CA LEU A 201 3.27 -4.16 10.18
C LEU A 201 3.88 -5.04 9.09
N GLY A 202 3.07 -5.30 8.06
CA GLY A 202 3.53 -5.92 6.83
C GLY A 202 4.38 -4.96 5.98
N LEU A 203 5.22 -5.52 5.08
CA LEU A 203 6.06 -4.73 4.18
C LEU A 203 5.24 -3.78 3.31
N ALA A 204 4.13 -4.25 2.77
CA ALA A 204 3.23 -3.44 1.95
C ALA A 204 2.69 -2.22 2.72
N GLN A 205 2.24 -2.42 3.98
CA GLN A 205 1.73 -1.34 4.82
C GLN A 205 2.82 -0.32 5.16
N LEU A 206 4.00 -0.79 5.55
CA LEU A 206 5.15 0.09 5.83
C LEU A 206 5.56 0.88 4.58
N HIS A 207 5.53 0.26 3.40
CA HIS A 207 5.83 0.92 2.13
C HIS A 207 4.79 2.00 1.81
N GLN A 208 3.51 1.74 1.98
CA GLN A 208 2.42 2.71 1.79
C GLN A 208 2.55 3.90 2.75
N LEU A 209 2.81 3.64 4.03
CA LEU A 209 3.04 4.70 5.03
C LEU A 209 4.23 5.55 4.63
N ARG A 210 5.38 4.94 4.29
CA ARG A 210 6.55 5.68 3.81
C ARG A 210 6.23 6.57 2.62
N GLY A 211 5.39 6.13 1.70
CA GLY A 211 4.94 6.89 0.53
C GLY A 211 4.11 8.14 0.86
N ARG A 212 3.71 8.34 2.12
CA ARG A 212 2.95 9.52 2.55
C ARG A 212 3.83 10.73 2.82
N ILE A 213 5.14 10.56 2.94
CA ILE A 213 6.12 11.65 3.03
C ILE A 213 6.95 11.76 1.75
N GLY A 214 7.78 12.79 1.66
CA GLY A 214 8.66 13.00 0.49
C GLY A 214 7.93 13.49 -0.75
N ARG A 215 6.82 14.21 -0.57
CA ARG A 215 6.04 14.81 -1.67
C ARG A 215 6.41 16.26 -1.93
N GLY A 216 7.26 16.83 -1.11
CA GLY A 216 7.85 18.18 -1.27
C GLY A 216 9.31 18.11 -1.69
N ASN A 217 9.94 19.29 -1.73
CA ASN A 217 11.34 19.46 -2.14
C ASN A 217 12.35 19.23 -1.00
N ASN A 218 11.90 18.77 0.16
CA ASN A 218 12.75 18.54 1.33
C ASN A 218 13.19 17.08 1.42
N LYS A 219 14.44 16.87 1.89
CA LYS A 219 14.90 15.52 2.25
C LYS A 219 13.99 14.92 3.32
N SER A 220 13.51 13.72 3.09
CA SER A 220 12.53 13.08 3.96
C SER A 220 13.10 11.82 4.62
N HIS A 221 12.66 11.59 5.86
CA HIS A 221 13.13 10.48 6.68
C HIS A 221 11.97 9.67 7.24
N CYS A 222 12.09 8.34 7.15
CA CYS A 222 11.15 7.40 7.78
C CYS A 222 11.88 6.66 8.90
N ILE A 223 11.43 6.82 10.13
CA ILE A 223 11.98 6.16 11.31
C ILE A 223 11.07 5.01 11.71
N LEU A 224 11.60 3.80 11.66
CA LEU A 224 10.93 2.58 12.07
C LEU A 224 11.37 2.26 13.52
N LEU A 225 10.52 2.59 14.48
CA LEU A 225 10.75 2.23 15.88
C LEU A 225 10.31 0.79 16.11
N TYR A 226 11.16 -0.01 16.73
CA TYR A 226 10.86 -1.40 17.04
C TYR A 226 11.07 -1.74 18.51
N GLN A 227 10.30 -2.71 18.99
CA GLN A 227 10.46 -3.30 20.31
C GLN A 227 11.38 -4.52 20.24
N ALA A 228 12.45 -4.52 21.04
CA ALA A 228 13.33 -5.68 21.14
C ALA A 228 12.73 -6.77 22.06
N PRO A 229 13.03 -8.08 21.81
CA PRO A 229 13.82 -8.62 20.71
C PRO A 229 13.03 -8.74 19.40
N LEU A 230 13.70 -8.54 18.26
CA LEU A 230 13.11 -8.76 16.94
C LEU A 230 13.18 -10.24 16.54
N SER A 231 12.09 -10.78 16.01
CA SER A 231 12.11 -12.07 15.32
C SER A 231 12.96 -12.00 14.04
N ARG A 232 13.45 -13.15 13.54
CA ARG A 232 14.21 -13.22 12.30
C ARG A 232 13.44 -12.59 11.12
N ASN A 233 12.14 -12.92 10.99
CA ASN A 233 11.30 -12.39 9.92
C ASN A 233 11.06 -10.89 10.06
N SER A 234 10.84 -10.37 11.27
CA SER A 234 10.69 -8.93 11.50
C SER A 234 11.98 -8.18 11.16
N LYS A 235 13.15 -8.72 11.51
CA LYS A 235 14.43 -8.13 11.16
C LYS A 235 14.62 -8.06 9.64
N LEU A 236 14.29 -9.15 8.93
CA LEU A 236 14.37 -9.17 7.46
C LEU A 236 13.41 -8.16 6.82
N ARG A 237 12.14 -8.10 7.27
CA ARG A 237 11.17 -7.12 6.74
C ARG A 237 11.64 -5.69 6.91
N LEU A 238 12.07 -5.32 8.10
CA LEU A 238 12.56 -3.95 8.37
C LEU A 238 13.80 -3.63 7.54
N SER A 239 14.75 -4.58 7.38
CA SER A 239 15.94 -4.37 6.56
C SER A 239 15.62 -4.16 5.09
N VAL A 240 14.69 -4.93 4.51
CA VAL A 240 14.22 -4.73 3.12
C VAL A 240 13.73 -3.31 2.89
N LEU A 241 12.93 -2.78 3.82
CA LEU A 241 12.39 -1.43 3.68
C LEU A 241 13.46 -0.33 3.88
N ARG A 242 14.48 -0.58 4.72
CA ARG A 242 15.63 0.31 4.90
C ARG A 242 16.48 0.37 3.63
N ASP A 243 16.75 -0.79 3.04
CA ASP A 243 17.77 -0.96 1.99
C ASP A 243 17.21 -0.67 0.58
N SER A 244 15.88 -0.66 0.41
CA SER A 244 15.25 -0.40 -0.88
C SER A 244 14.09 0.59 -0.82
N SER A 245 13.98 1.41 -1.87
CA SER A 245 12.81 2.24 -2.18
C SER A 245 11.99 1.67 -3.35
N ASP A 246 12.46 0.64 -4.02
CA ASP A 246 11.78 -0.01 -5.14
C ASP A 246 10.57 -0.82 -4.64
N GLY A 247 9.38 -0.38 -5.04
CA GLY A 247 8.12 -1.01 -4.64
C GLY A 247 7.97 -2.44 -5.15
N PHE A 248 8.47 -2.75 -6.35
CA PHE A 248 8.41 -4.11 -6.91
C PHE A 248 9.31 -5.06 -6.14
N TYR A 249 10.54 -4.65 -5.84
CA TYR A 249 11.45 -5.42 -5.00
C TYR A 249 10.85 -5.69 -3.62
N ILE A 250 10.24 -4.66 -3.01
CA ILE A 250 9.58 -4.79 -1.70
C ILE A 250 8.41 -5.77 -1.77
N ALA A 251 7.60 -5.72 -2.84
CA ALA A 251 6.48 -6.62 -3.04
C ALA A 251 6.92 -8.08 -3.26
N GLU A 252 7.99 -8.31 -4.02
CA GLU A 252 8.58 -9.64 -4.18
C GLU A 252 9.10 -10.20 -2.85
N LYS A 253 9.79 -9.38 -2.06
CA LYS A 253 10.24 -9.78 -0.72
C LYS A 253 9.10 -10.03 0.26
N ASP A 254 8.00 -9.27 0.17
CA ASP A 254 6.79 -9.55 0.96
C ASP A 254 6.17 -10.91 0.58
N LEU A 255 6.13 -11.21 -0.71
CA LEU A 255 5.68 -12.52 -1.22
C LEU A 255 6.56 -13.68 -0.72
N GLU A 256 7.89 -13.52 -0.79
CA GLU A 256 8.84 -14.51 -0.28
C GLU A 256 8.67 -14.79 1.22
N LEU A 257 8.48 -13.73 2.02
CA LEU A 257 8.39 -13.82 3.47
C LEU A 257 7.05 -14.37 3.96
N ARG A 258 5.95 -14.04 3.29
CA ARG A 258 4.60 -14.50 3.66
C ARG A 258 4.22 -15.82 3.00
N GLY A 259 4.75 -16.08 1.82
CA GLY A 259 4.30 -17.16 0.94
C GLY A 259 3.06 -16.78 0.13
N PRO A 260 2.87 -17.42 -1.03
CA PRO A 260 1.82 -17.08 -1.99
C PRO A 260 0.40 -17.22 -1.43
N GLY A 261 0.17 -18.16 -0.51
CA GLY A 261 -1.15 -18.40 0.08
C GLY A 261 -1.65 -17.28 1.00
N GLN A 262 -0.75 -16.55 1.67
CA GLN A 262 -1.13 -15.45 2.57
C GLN A 262 -1.28 -14.11 1.86
N VAL A 263 -0.50 -13.86 0.81
CA VAL A 263 -0.57 -12.61 0.04
C VAL A 263 -1.87 -12.52 -0.75
N LEU A 264 -2.36 -13.66 -1.19
CA LEU A 264 -3.62 -13.76 -1.96
C LEU A 264 -4.86 -13.89 -1.09
N GLY A 265 -4.68 -14.00 0.24
CA GLY A 265 -5.76 -14.26 1.20
C GLY A 265 -6.32 -15.67 1.05
N THR A 266 -6.16 -16.51 2.04
CA THR A 266 -6.64 -17.91 2.06
C THR A 266 -8.15 -18.08 1.83
N LYS A 267 -8.93 -17.01 1.81
CA LYS A 267 -10.36 -16.98 1.47
C LYS A 267 -10.66 -16.44 0.07
N GLN A 268 -9.68 -15.93 -0.68
CA GLN A 268 -9.81 -15.66 -2.11
C GLN A 268 -9.40 -16.93 -2.88
N ALA A 269 -10.06 -18.01 -2.57
CA ALA A 269 -9.94 -19.31 -3.21
C ALA A 269 -10.44 -19.24 -4.67
N GLY A 270 -9.58 -18.86 -5.54
CA GLY A 270 -9.74 -18.84 -7.00
C GLY A 270 -8.41 -18.85 -7.68
N LEU A 271 -7.32 -18.69 -6.95
CA LEU A 271 -5.99 -18.82 -7.50
C LEU A 271 -5.57 -20.29 -7.50
N MET A 272 -5.40 -20.77 -8.70
CA MET A 272 -4.99 -22.12 -9.02
C MET A 272 -3.74 -22.49 -8.19
N THR A 273 -3.89 -23.43 -7.30
CA THR A 273 -2.74 -24.21 -6.86
C THR A 273 -2.31 -25.04 -8.06
N PHE A 274 -1.20 -24.68 -8.66
CA PHE A 274 -0.65 -25.49 -9.73
C PHE A 274 -0.34 -26.89 -9.18
N LYS A 275 -0.62 -27.91 -9.96
CA LYS A 275 -0.35 -29.31 -9.56
C LYS A 275 1.14 -29.60 -9.40
N VAL A 276 2.00 -28.94 -10.17
CA VAL A 276 3.44 -29.22 -10.26
C VAL A 276 4.28 -27.96 -10.08
N ALA A 277 3.87 -26.82 -10.67
CA ALA A 277 4.65 -25.59 -10.64
C ALA A 277 4.58 -24.91 -9.27
N ASP A 278 5.70 -24.38 -8.80
CA ASP A 278 5.81 -23.50 -7.64
C ASP A 278 6.28 -22.12 -8.11
N LEU A 279 5.42 -21.12 -8.00
CA LEU A 279 5.71 -19.75 -8.46
C LEU A 279 6.95 -19.12 -7.84
N ARG A 280 7.42 -19.61 -6.69
CA ARG A 280 8.68 -19.15 -6.08
C ARG A 280 9.89 -19.80 -6.71
N ARG A 281 9.81 -21.13 -6.89
CA ARG A 281 10.89 -21.92 -7.49
C ARG A 281 11.04 -21.62 -8.97
N ASP A 282 9.89 -21.52 -9.65
CA ASP A 282 9.79 -21.53 -11.11
C ASP A 282 9.59 -20.11 -11.69
N ALA A 283 9.74 -19.04 -10.85
CA ALA A 283 9.54 -17.65 -11.27
C ALA A 283 10.37 -17.25 -12.51
N GLN A 284 11.56 -17.82 -12.67
CA GLN A 284 12.45 -17.54 -13.81
C GLN A 284 11.91 -18.08 -15.15
N LEU A 285 11.00 -19.06 -15.10
CA LEU A 285 10.40 -19.67 -16.29
C LEU A 285 9.19 -18.89 -16.82
N LEU A 286 8.69 -17.88 -16.06
CA LEU A 286 7.46 -17.19 -16.43
C LEU A 286 7.58 -16.41 -17.75
N ASP A 287 8.73 -15.81 -18.03
CA ASP A 287 8.97 -15.12 -19.29
C ASP A 287 8.97 -16.10 -20.47
N ASP A 288 9.60 -17.26 -20.30
CA ASP A 288 9.63 -18.33 -21.32
C ASP A 288 8.22 -18.92 -21.54
N VAL A 289 7.44 -19.07 -20.47
CA VAL A 289 6.04 -19.52 -20.56
C VAL A 289 5.20 -18.53 -21.34
N LYS A 290 5.37 -17.23 -21.13
CA LYS A 290 4.65 -16.18 -21.89
C LYS A 290 4.99 -16.28 -23.38
N VAL A 291 6.26 -16.29 -23.73
CA VAL A 291 6.71 -16.41 -25.13
C VAL A 291 6.19 -17.70 -25.77
N SER A 292 6.29 -18.83 -25.04
CA SER A 292 5.80 -20.12 -25.55
C SER A 292 4.28 -20.13 -25.75
N SER A 293 3.52 -19.52 -24.84
CA SER A 293 2.06 -19.42 -24.97
C SER A 293 1.65 -18.57 -26.17
N GLU A 294 2.35 -17.45 -26.42
CA GLU A 294 2.10 -16.60 -27.58
C GLU A 294 2.39 -17.34 -28.90
N ILE A 295 3.47 -18.11 -28.98
CA ILE A 295 3.80 -18.94 -30.13
C ILE A 295 2.72 -20.00 -30.39
N ILE A 296 2.24 -20.68 -29.34
CA ILE A 296 1.18 -21.68 -29.44
C ILE A 296 -0.11 -21.03 -29.93
N PHE A 297 -0.49 -19.89 -29.38
CA PHE A 297 -1.70 -19.16 -29.78
C PHE A 297 -1.64 -18.66 -31.23
N GLN A 298 -0.46 -18.28 -31.72
CA GLN A 298 -0.32 -17.77 -33.09
C GLN A 298 -0.18 -18.88 -34.13
N ASN A 299 0.48 -19.99 -33.81
CA ASN A 299 0.93 -20.96 -34.81
C ASN A 299 0.41 -22.37 -34.58
N HIS A 300 -0.17 -22.70 -33.41
CA HIS A 300 -0.50 -24.07 -33.00
C HIS A 300 -1.82 -24.16 -32.24
N LEU A 301 -2.89 -23.54 -32.77
CA LEU A 301 -4.20 -23.51 -32.14
C LEU A 301 -4.76 -24.91 -31.81
N GLU A 302 -4.40 -25.91 -32.61
CA GLU A 302 -4.79 -27.32 -32.42
C GLU A 302 -4.27 -27.94 -31.13
N HIS A 303 -3.25 -27.37 -30.51
CA HIS A 303 -2.67 -27.88 -29.27
C HIS A 303 -3.28 -27.25 -28.00
N ILE A 304 -4.11 -26.23 -28.14
CA ILE A 304 -4.65 -25.47 -26.98
C ILE A 304 -5.58 -26.36 -26.14
N ASP A 305 -6.58 -27.00 -26.76
CA ASP A 305 -7.53 -27.85 -26.04
C ASP A 305 -6.87 -29.03 -25.32
N PRO A 306 -5.94 -29.81 -25.96
CA PRO A 306 -5.22 -30.83 -25.26
C PRO A 306 -4.34 -30.36 -24.10
N LEU A 307 -3.81 -29.13 -24.14
CA LEU A 307 -3.00 -28.57 -23.06
C LEU A 307 -3.86 -28.10 -21.87
N ILE A 308 -5.07 -27.56 -22.13
CA ILE A 308 -6.00 -27.12 -21.09
C ILE A 308 -6.63 -28.29 -20.34
N GLN A 309 -6.85 -29.44 -21.02
CA GLN A 309 -7.48 -30.64 -20.45
C GLN A 309 -6.54 -31.50 -19.59
N ARG A 310 -5.24 -31.25 -19.57
CA ARG A 310 -4.24 -31.92 -18.73
C ARG A 310 -4.04 -31.19 -17.38
#